data_dd05f38aa7bb28cee3f4aed8189c7511
#
_entry.id   dd05f38aa7bb28cee3f4aed8189c7511
#
_cell.length_a   1.000
_cell.length_b   1.000
_cell.length_c   1.000
_cell.angle_alpha   90.00
_cell.angle_beta   90.00
_cell.angle_gamma   90.00
#
_symmetry.space_group_name_H-M   'P 1'
#
loop_
_entity.id
_entity.type
_entity.pdbx_description
1 polymer ?
#
loop_
_entity_poly.entity_id
_entity_poly.type
_entity_poly.pdbx_seq_one_letter_code
_entity_poly.pdbx_strand_id
1 'polypeptide(L)'
;MGIALAALVLTAALRPDPLLTARSLQVDHDEPDPTAGLEGEATRGWAVIRTRPDALMGVVAMALGHVVMVSVMIMTPLHMRHGHAGLEIIGLVISLHVVGMYAFSPLTGWAVDRWGSRAVIAVGAGVLLTASLLAASTASGHSLRLTAALVLLGMGWSCTLIAGSTLLTAAVPLRQRPAAQGLSDVAMGLAGGGGGALAGVVVGWWGYPALGLLAGGAALLLGLLVPLGRRFGC
;
A
#
# COMPACT_ATOMS: atom_id res chain seq x y z
N MET A 1 2.08 3.35 -25.99
CA MET A 1 3.24 4.09 -26.52
C MET A 1 3.30 5.54 -26.02
N GLY A 2 2.22 6.32 -26.04
CA GLY A 2 2.25 7.75 -25.62
C GLY A 2 2.71 8.01 -24.19
N ILE A 3 2.27 7.20 -23.20
CA ILE A 3 2.65 7.35 -21.78
C ILE A 3 4.15 7.06 -21.57
N ALA A 4 4.69 6.03 -22.25
CA ALA A 4 6.11 5.70 -22.14
C ALA A 4 6.99 6.80 -22.75
N LEU A 5 6.55 7.40 -23.85
CA LEU A 5 7.24 8.53 -24.48
C LEU A 5 7.18 9.78 -23.58
N ALA A 6 6.03 10.09 -22.96
CA ALA A 6 5.89 11.18 -22.03
C ALA A 6 6.78 11.00 -20.78
N ALA A 7 6.84 9.79 -20.23
CA ALA A 7 7.72 9.45 -19.11
C ALA A 7 9.20 9.62 -19.48
N LEU A 8 9.60 9.17 -20.70
CA LEU A 8 10.96 9.33 -21.19
C LEU A 8 11.33 10.82 -21.38
N VAL A 9 10.42 11.62 -21.93
CA VAL A 9 10.63 13.07 -22.10
C VAL A 9 10.74 13.77 -20.75
N LEU A 10 9.88 13.43 -19.78
CA LEU A 10 9.92 13.98 -18.43
C LEU A 10 11.23 13.61 -17.71
N THR A 11 11.67 12.35 -17.80
CA THR A 11 12.95 11.92 -17.20
C THR A 11 14.15 12.57 -17.89
N ALA A 12 14.12 12.75 -19.19
CA ALA A 12 15.18 13.44 -19.94
C ALA A 12 15.21 14.96 -19.66
N ALA A 13 14.07 15.55 -19.28
CA ALA A 13 13.96 16.98 -18.93
C ALA A 13 14.39 17.28 -17.49
N LEU A 14 14.55 16.27 -16.62
CA LEU A 14 15.05 16.41 -15.25
C LEU A 14 16.54 16.81 -15.26
N ARG A 15 16.81 18.11 -15.18
CA ARG A 15 18.17 18.66 -15.07
C ARG A 15 18.23 19.65 -13.89
N PRO A 16 19.18 19.53 -12.94
CA PRO A 16 20.27 18.52 -12.90
C PRO A 16 19.75 17.11 -12.57
N ASP A 17 20.50 16.07 -13.03
CA ASP A 17 20.19 14.68 -12.74
C ASP A 17 20.09 14.47 -11.22
N PRO A 18 18.92 14.07 -10.69
CA PRO A 18 18.74 13.91 -9.24
C PRO A 18 19.68 12.86 -8.63
N LEU A 19 20.12 11.85 -9.40
CA LEU A 19 21.10 10.86 -8.94
C LEU A 19 22.49 11.46 -8.81
N LEU A 20 22.91 12.31 -9.77
CA LEU A 20 24.20 12.99 -9.70
C LEU A 20 24.21 14.02 -8.56
N THR A 21 23.10 14.74 -8.37
CA THR A 21 22.94 15.69 -7.26
C THR A 21 22.95 14.96 -5.92
N ALA A 22 22.24 13.83 -5.80
CA ALA A 22 22.26 13.02 -4.59
C ALA A 22 23.67 12.47 -4.30
N ARG A 23 24.39 12.02 -5.33
CA ARG A 23 25.80 11.56 -5.19
C ARG A 23 26.73 12.68 -4.78
N SER A 24 26.60 13.88 -5.36
CA SER A 24 27.45 15.03 -4.97
C SER A 24 27.21 15.49 -3.53
N LEU A 25 26.02 15.31 -3.01
CA LEU A 25 25.68 15.56 -1.62
C LEU A 25 26.15 14.43 -0.66
N GLN A 26 26.42 13.23 -1.20
CA GLN A 26 26.90 12.06 -0.44
C GLN A 26 28.42 11.97 -0.32
N VAL A 27 29.19 12.76 -1.10
CA VAL A 27 30.67 12.65 -1.20
C VAL A 27 31.40 12.92 0.12
N ASP A 28 30.74 13.43 1.15
CA ASP A 28 31.43 13.82 2.39
C ASP A 28 31.37 12.83 3.55
N HIS A 29 30.69 11.69 3.44
CA HIS A 29 30.69 10.70 4.55
C HIS A 29 30.59 9.26 4.04
N ASP A 30 31.71 8.56 4.10
CA ASP A 30 31.94 7.10 4.04
C ASP A 30 31.33 6.31 2.87
N GLU A 31 32.20 5.75 2.03
CA GLU A 31 31.82 4.74 1.04
C GLU A 31 30.99 3.62 1.67
N PRO A 32 29.92 3.13 0.98
CA PRO A 32 29.23 1.92 1.41
C PRO A 32 30.26 0.79 1.49
N ASP A 33 30.30 0.05 2.58
CA ASP A 33 31.16 -1.13 2.73
C ASP A 33 30.78 -2.12 1.60
N PRO A 34 31.63 -2.30 0.57
CA PRO A 34 31.31 -3.18 -0.56
C PRO A 34 31.24 -4.65 -0.18
N THR A 35 31.62 -4.99 1.07
CA THR A 35 31.60 -6.35 1.62
C THR A 35 30.31 -6.68 2.37
N ALA A 36 29.45 -5.69 2.63
CA ALA A 36 28.15 -5.93 3.22
C ALA A 36 27.21 -6.52 2.16
N GLY A 37 27.22 -7.84 2.02
CA GLY A 37 26.28 -8.56 1.15
C GLY A 37 24.81 -8.26 1.49
N LEU A 38 23.89 -8.61 0.59
CA LEU A 38 22.44 -8.39 0.72
C LEU A 38 21.85 -8.82 2.08
N GLU A 39 22.42 -9.87 2.69
CA GLU A 39 22.03 -10.34 4.03
C GLU A 39 22.40 -9.33 5.14
N GLY A 40 23.54 -8.69 5.03
CA GLY A 40 23.97 -7.65 5.98
C GLY A 40 23.10 -6.38 5.89
N GLU A 41 22.69 -5.99 4.69
CA GLU A 41 21.80 -4.85 4.49
C GLU A 41 20.36 -5.13 4.99
N ALA A 42 19.83 -6.31 4.71
CA ALA A 42 18.52 -6.72 5.19
C ALA A 42 18.47 -6.79 6.72
N THR A 43 19.52 -7.34 7.34
CA THR A 43 19.63 -7.43 8.80
C THR A 43 19.70 -6.05 9.45
N ARG A 44 20.46 -5.12 8.87
CA ARG A 44 20.52 -3.72 9.33
C ARG A 44 19.18 -3.01 9.17
N GLY A 45 18.51 -3.18 8.01
CA GLY A 45 17.18 -2.63 7.76
C GLY A 45 16.15 -3.12 8.77
N TRP A 46 16.12 -4.43 9.06
CA TRP A 46 15.23 -5.01 10.06
C TRP A 46 15.51 -4.49 11.48
N ALA A 47 16.77 -4.42 11.88
CA ALA A 47 17.16 -3.90 13.19
C ALA A 47 16.66 -2.48 13.41
N VAL A 48 16.77 -1.61 12.37
CA VAL A 48 16.31 -0.23 12.44
C VAL A 48 14.79 -0.14 12.50
N ILE A 49 14.07 -0.89 11.67
CA ILE A 49 12.59 -0.90 11.67
C ILE A 49 12.08 -1.33 13.03
N ARG A 50 12.65 -2.41 13.61
CA ARG A 50 12.21 -2.98 14.88
C ARG A 50 12.43 -2.05 16.07
N THR A 51 13.48 -1.24 16.04
CA THR A 51 13.82 -0.33 17.14
C THR A 51 13.09 1.01 17.07
N ARG A 52 12.40 1.31 15.97
CA ARG A 52 11.70 2.59 15.75
C ARG A 52 10.20 2.37 15.56
N PRO A 53 9.37 2.72 16.55
CA PRO A 53 7.92 2.49 16.48
C PRO A 53 7.25 3.10 15.24
N ASP A 54 7.72 4.27 14.79
CA ASP A 54 7.19 4.92 13.58
C ASP A 54 7.56 4.15 12.30
N ALA A 55 8.79 3.65 12.21
CA ALA A 55 9.20 2.83 11.07
C ALA A 55 8.39 1.53 11.00
N LEU A 56 8.24 0.85 12.14
CA LEU A 56 7.42 -0.37 12.24
C LEU A 56 5.96 -0.09 11.88
N MET A 57 5.39 1.01 12.40
CA MET A 57 4.01 1.40 12.06
C MET A 57 3.84 1.67 10.56
N GLY A 58 4.83 2.31 9.92
CA GLY A 58 4.83 2.52 8.46
C GLY A 58 4.77 1.20 7.69
N VAL A 59 5.64 0.24 8.03
CA VAL A 59 5.66 -1.09 7.39
C VAL A 59 4.35 -1.85 7.63
N VAL A 60 3.84 -1.85 8.87
CA VAL A 60 2.57 -2.51 9.21
C VAL A 60 1.41 -1.89 8.44
N ALA A 61 1.36 -0.56 8.32
CA ALA A 61 0.31 0.12 7.57
C ALA A 61 0.33 -0.25 6.08
N MET A 62 1.51 -0.28 5.47
CA MET A 62 1.67 -0.69 4.07
C MET A 62 1.29 -2.17 3.88
N ALA A 63 1.79 -3.07 4.72
CA ALA A 63 1.54 -4.50 4.60
C ALA A 63 0.05 -4.85 4.82
N LEU A 64 -0.59 -4.35 5.88
CA LEU A 64 -2.02 -4.60 6.15
C LEU A 64 -2.91 -3.96 5.10
N GLY A 65 -2.63 -2.71 4.68
CA GLY A 65 -3.35 -2.08 3.59
C GLY A 65 -3.25 -2.88 2.28
N HIS A 66 -2.08 -3.46 2.02
CA HIS A 66 -1.84 -4.27 0.83
C HIS A 66 -2.55 -5.63 0.88
N VAL A 67 -2.54 -6.33 2.04
CA VAL A 67 -3.32 -7.55 2.25
C VAL A 67 -4.80 -7.31 1.97
N VAL A 68 -5.37 -6.26 2.57
CA VAL A 68 -6.80 -5.92 2.39
C VAL A 68 -7.10 -5.67 0.91
N MET A 69 -6.30 -4.86 0.26
CA MET A 69 -6.49 -4.50 -1.14
C MET A 69 -6.37 -5.71 -2.06
N VAL A 70 -5.28 -6.50 -1.97
CA VAL A 70 -5.04 -7.63 -2.85
C VAL A 70 -6.09 -8.73 -2.65
N SER A 71 -6.43 -9.05 -1.40
CA SER A 71 -7.40 -10.11 -1.09
C SER A 71 -8.77 -9.84 -1.72
N VAL A 72 -9.29 -8.63 -1.57
CA VAL A 72 -10.60 -8.26 -2.13
C VAL A 72 -10.53 -8.13 -3.65
N MET A 73 -9.50 -7.42 -4.18
CA MET A 73 -9.36 -7.15 -5.60
C MET A 73 -9.22 -8.43 -6.43
N ILE A 74 -8.39 -9.41 -5.99
CA ILE A 74 -8.10 -10.61 -6.77
C ILE A 74 -9.32 -11.55 -6.89
N MET A 75 -10.21 -11.55 -5.89
CA MET A 75 -11.43 -12.37 -5.91
C MET A 75 -12.63 -11.67 -6.55
N THR A 76 -12.57 -10.36 -6.75
CA THR A 76 -13.66 -9.59 -7.35
C THR A 76 -14.05 -10.02 -8.76
N PRO A 77 -13.13 -10.27 -9.72
CA PRO A 77 -13.50 -10.75 -11.05
C PRO A 77 -14.25 -12.08 -11.01
N LEU A 78 -13.86 -12.99 -10.12
CA LEU A 78 -14.53 -14.27 -9.93
C LEU A 78 -15.95 -14.07 -9.40
N HIS A 79 -16.12 -13.20 -8.39
CA HIS A 79 -17.44 -12.86 -7.84
C HIS A 79 -18.35 -12.23 -8.89
N MET A 80 -17.83 -11.33 -9.73
CA MET A 80 -18.58 -10.70 -10.82
C MET A 80 -19.00 -11.71 -11.89
N ARG A 81 -18.12 -12.67 -12.23
CA ARG A 81 -18.45 -13.74 -13.19
C ARG A 81 -19.56 -14.65 -12.71
N HIS A 82 -19.62 -14.98 -11.42
CA HIS A 82 -20.74 -15.71 -10.83
C HIS A 82 -22.06 -14.92 -10.96
N GLY A 83 -22.01 -13.59 -11.05
CA GLY A 83 -23.14 -12.72 -11.34
C GLY A 83 -23.40 -12.46 -12.84
N HIS A 84 -22.80 -13.27 -13.72
CA HIS A 84 -22.91 -13.16 -15.19
C HIS A 84 -22.42 -11.84 -15.76
N ALA A 85 -21.54 -11.10 -15.10
CA ALA A 85 -20.95 -9.88 -15.61
C ALA A 85 -20.04 -10.18 -16.82
N GLY A 86 -20.19 -9.38 -17.88
CA GLY A 86 -19.33 -9.45 -19.06
C GLY A 86 -17.90 -8.98 -18.76
N LEU A 87 -16.94 -9.43 -19.58
CA LEU A 87 -15.53 -9.07 -19.42
C LEU A 87 -15.29 -7.56 -19.52
N GLU A 88 -16.08 -6.84 -20.32
CA GLU A 88 -15.99 -5.38 -20.46
C GLU A 88 -16.30 -4.67 -19.13
N ILE A 89 -17.36 -5.11 -18.44
CA ILE A 89 -17.74 -4.56 -17.13
C ILE A 89 -16.68 -4.86 -16.09
N ILE A 90 -16.15 -6.08 -16.06
CA ILE A 90 -15.05 -6.49 -15.16
C ILE A 90 -13.83 -5.61 -15.41
N GLY A 91 -13.42 -5.44 -16.68
CA GLY A 91 -12.32 -4.59 -17.07
C GLY A 91 -12.50 -3.13 -16.65
N LEU A 92 -13.71 -2.57 -16.83
CA LEU A 92 -14.05 -1.22 -16.39
C LEU A 92 -13.91 -1.06 -14.87
N VAL A 93 -14.44 -2.00 -14.09
CA VAL A 93 -14.39 -1.97 -12.62
C VAL A 93 -12.93 -2.02 -12.13
N ILE A 94 -12.10 -2.90 -12.72
CA ILE A 94 -10.67 -2.97 -12.40
C ILE A 94 -9.95 -1.67 -12.78
N SER A 95 -10.26 -1.11 -13.95
CA SER A 95 -9.66 0.16 -14.40
C SER A 95 -10.00 1.30 -13.45
N LEU A 96 -11.25 1.40 -12.99
CA LEU A 96 -11.67 2.40 -12.02
C LEU A 96 -11.02 2.20 -10.64
N HIS A 97 -10.77 0.93 -10.23
CA HIS A 97 -9.98 0.63 -9.05
C HIS A 97 -8.55 1.18 -9.17
N VAL A 98 -7.89 0.95 -10.30
CA VAL A 98 -6.54 1.47 -10.58
C VAL A 98 -6.52 3.01 -10.58
N VAL A 99 -7.55 3.65 -11.13
CA VAL A 99 -7.74 5.11 -11.00
C VAL A 99 -7.83 5.51 -9.53
N GLY A 100 -8.60 4.79 -8.71
CA GLY A 100 -8.68 5.00 -7.26
C GLY A 100 -7.32 4.91 -6.55
N MET A 101 -6.46 3.98 -6.98
CA MET A 101 -5.11 3.81 -6.42
C MET A 101 -4.18 5.00 -6.69
N TYR A 102 -4.22 5.56 -7.91
CA TYR A 102 -3.18 6.49 -8.36
C TYR A 102 -3.66 7.93 -8.58
N ALA A 103 -4.89 8.14 -9.05
CA ALA A 103 -5.37 9.49 -9.39
C ALA A 103 -5.48 10.41 -8.16
N PHE A 104 -5.70 9.82 -6.98
CA PHE A 104 -5.79 10.57 -5.72
C PHE A 104 -4.46 10.69 -4.97
N SER A 105 -3.36 10.15 -5.52
CA SER A 105 -2.04 10.20 -4.88
C SER A 105 -1.56 11.62 -4.55
N PRO A 106 -1.74 12.65 -5.42
CA PRO A 106 -1.35 14.02 -5.08
C PRO A 106 -2.14 14.58 -3.88
N LEU A 107 -3.44 14.25 -3.80
CA LEU A 107 -4.30 14.66 -2.68
C LEU A 107 -3.87 13.95 -1.38
N THR A 108 -3.52 12.68 -1.47
CA THR A 108 -3.00 11.90 -0.34
C THR A 108 -1.66 12.47 0.14
N GLY A 109 -0.74 12.82 -0.78
CA GLY A 109 0.51 13.49 -0.43
C GLY A 109 0.28 14.81 0.28
N TRP A 110 -0.57 15.69 -0.27
CA TRP A 110 -0.96 16.93 0.38
C TRP A 110 -1.57 16.71 1.78
N ALA A 111 -2.42 15.70 1.94
CA ALA A 111 -3.00 15.35 3.24
C ALA A 111 -1.95 14.90 4.26
N VAL A 112 -0.93 14.14 3.81
CA VAL A 112 0.22 13.73 4.64
C VAL A 112 0.99 14.96 5.12
N ASP A 113 1.27 15.90 4.23
CA ASP A 113 1.99 17.14 4.58
C ASP A 113 1.18 18.01 5.54
N ARG A 114 -0.14 18.05 5.39
CA ARG A 114 -1.03 18.93 6.19
C ARG A 114 -1.43 18.34 7.54
N TRP A 115 -1.70 17.03 7.60
CA TRP A 115 -2.26 16.36 8.79
C TRP A 115 -1.31 15.33 9.42
N GLY A 116 -0.22 15.02 8.74
CA GLY A 116 0.77 14.03 9.15
C GLY A 116 0.40 12.59 8.75
N SER A 117 1.43 11.77 8.58
CA SER A 117 1.31 10.39 8.08
C SER A 117 0.36 9.52 8.91
N ARG A 118 0.40 9.61 10.25
CA ARG A 118 -0.45 8.78 11.12
C ARG A 118 -1.93 9.08 10.95
N ALA A 119 -2.32 10.36 10.79
CA ALA A 119 -3.71 10.74 10.55
C ALA A 119 -4.21 10.18 9.21
N VAL A 120 -3.38 10.25 8.16
CA VAL A 120 -3.72 9.74 6.83
C VAL A 120 -3.79 8.21 6.84
N ILE A 121 -2.92 7.49 7.58
CA ILE A 121 -3.05 6.04 7.78
C ILE A 121 -4.41 5.70 8.43
N ALA A 122 -4.82 6.44 9.46
CA ALA A 122 -6.11 6.21 10.11
C ALA A 122 -7.30 6.44 9.17
N VAL A 123 -7.26 7.51 8.36
CA VAL A 123 -8.25 7.76 7.30
C VAL A 123 -8.25 6.64 6.29
N GLY A 124 -7.06 6.22 5.81
CA GLY A 124 -6.90 5.10 4.88
C GLY A 124 -7.49 3.80 5.43
N ALA A 125 -7.24 3.49 6.71
CA ALA A 125 -7.84 2.33 7.38
C ALA A 125 -9.37 2.41 7.42
N GLY A 126 -9.94 3.59 7.72
CA GLY A 126 -11.39 3.81 7.68
C GLY A 126 -11.99 3.64 6.27
N VAL A 127 -11.30 4.14 5.26
CA VAL A 127 -11.71 3.98 3.86
C VAL A 127 -11.62 2.50 3.44
N LEU A 128 -10.55 1.77 3.80
CA LEU A 128 -10.40 0.34 3.54
C LEU A 128 -11.50 -0.48 4.25
N LEU A 129 -11.82 -0.14 5.49
CA LEU A 129 -12.91 -0.78 6.23
C LEU A 129 -14.25 -0.58 5.51
N THR A 130 -14.57 0.66 5.15
CA THR A 130 -15.81 0.98 4.42
C THR A 130 -15.87 0.26 3.08
N ALA A 131 -14.78 0.24 2.32
CA ALA A 131 -14.67 -0.48 1.05
C ALA A 131 -14.91 -1.98 1.22
N SER A 132 -14.29 -2.59 2.23
CA SER A 132 -14.41 -4.03 2.52
C SER A 132 -15.83 -4.42 2.94
N LEU A 133 -16.47 -3.61 3.80
CA LEU A 133 -17.86 -3.84 4.21
C LEU A 133 -18.84 -3.63 3.04
N LEU A 134 -18.60 -2.63 2.21
CA LEU A 134 -19.38 -2.41 1.01
C LEU A 134 -19.24 -3.58 0.04
N ALA A 135 -18.02 -4.09 -0.18
CA ALA A 135 -17.77 -5.28 -0.99
C ALA A 135 -18.47 -6.52 -0.42
N ALA A 136 -18.38 -6.74 0.91
CA ALA A 136 -19.04 -7.85 1.60
C ALA A 136 -20.57 -7.82 1.45
N SER A 137 -21.17 -6.64 1.35
CA SER A 137 -22.63 -6.44 1.21
C SER A 137 -23.13 -6.56 -0.22
N THR A 138 -22.26 -6.81 -1.22
CA THR A 138 -22.67 -6.90 -2.63
C THR A 138 -23.13 -8.32 -2.99
N ALA A 139 -24.34 -8.42 -3.53
CA ALA A 139 -24.74 -9.61 -4.28
C ALA A 139 -24.00 -9.62 -5.64
N SER A 140 -23.77 -10.80 -6.20
CA SER A 140 -23.00 -11.02 -7.43
C SER A 140 -23.45 -10.24 -8.68
N GLY A 141 -24.66 -9.68 -8.68
CA GLY A 141 -25.21 -8.88 -9.80
C GLY A 141 -25.11 -7.34 -9.63
N HIS A 142 -24.66 -6.82 -8.49
CA HIS A 142 -24.64 -5.37 -8.22
C HIS A 142 -23.29 -4.71 -8.59
N SER A 143 -23.03 -4.54 -9.90
CA SER A 143 -21.76 -4.00 -10.42
C SER A 143 -21.44 -2.57 -9.94
N LEU A 144 -22.43 -1.68 -9.83
CA LEU A 144 -22.22 -0.29 -9.39
C LEU A 144 -21.72 -0.19 -7.94
N ARG A 145 -22.34 -0.94 -7.02
CA ARG A 145 -21.93 -0.96 -5.61
C ARG A 145 -20.53 -1.55 -5.47
N LEU A 146 -20.23 -2.61 -6.20
CA LEU A 146 -18.92 -3.23 -6.22
C LEU A 146 -17.85 -2.31 -6.82
N THR A 147 -18.20 -1.57 -7.87
CA THR A 147 -17.32 -0.54 -8.45
C THR A 147 -16.96 0.53 -7.41
N ALA A 148 -17.97 1.06 -6.70
CA ALA A 148 -17.72 2.03 -5.64
C ALA A 148 -16.83 1.45 -4.53
N ALA A 149 -17.07 0.20 -4.13
CA ALA A 149 -16.24 -0.50 -3.16
C ALA A 149 -14.78 -0.59 -3.62
N LEU A 150 -14.54 -0.95 -4.90
CA LEU A 150 -13.18 -1.09 -5.43
C LEU A 150 -12.47 0.26 -5.61
N VAL A 151 -13.16 1.31 -6.02
CA VAL A 151 -12.60 2.66 -6.08
C VAL A 151 -12.14 3.10 -4.68
N LEU A 152 -13.01 2.95 -3.67
CA LEU A 152 -12.65 3.24 -2.27
C LEU A 152 -11.50 2.36 -1.78
N LEU A 153 -11.47 1.09 -2.16
CA LEU A 153 -10.39 0.16 -1.82
C LEU A 153 -9.04 0.67 -2.35
N GLY A 154 -8.99 1.13 -3.60
CA GLY A 154 -7.81 1.74 -4.21
C GLY A 154 -7.38 3.02 -3.49
N MET A 155 -8.32 3.91 -3.17
CA MET A 155 -8.04 5.15 -2.43
C MET A 155 -7.50 4.86 -1.03
N GLY A 156 -8.11 3.93 -0.29
CA GLY A 156 -7.66 3.53 1.04
C GLY A 156 -6.26 2.93 1.02
N TRP A 157 -5.96 2.09 0.03
CA TRP A 157 -4.63 1.55 -0.18
C TRP A 157 -3.61 2.66 -0.49
N SER A 158 -3.93 3.61 -1.36
CA SER A 158 -3.08 4.76 -1.66
C SER A 158 -2.73 5.56 -0.39
N CYS A 159 -3.71 5.79 0.49
CA CYS A 159 -3.48 6.46 1.77
C CYS A 159 -2.49 5.68 2.66
N THR A 160 -2.68 4.36 2.80
CA THR A 160 -1.81 3.54 3.66
C THR A 160 -0.41 3.40 3.08
N LEU A 161 -0.28 3.30 1.75
CA LEU A 161 1.01 3.20 1.06
C LEU A 161 1.81 4.49 1.19
N ILE A 162 1.25 5.62 0.77
CA ILE A 162 1.97 6.91 0.74
C ILE A 162 2.30 7.36 2.16
N ALA A 163 1.32 7.35 3.06
CA ALA A 163 1.56 7.76 4.43
C ALA A 163 2.47 6.79 5.21
N GLY A 164 2.37 5.47 4.95
CA GLY A 164 3.23 4.46 5.54
C GLY A 164 4.68 4.59 5.08
N SER A 165 4.92 4.76 3.78
CA SER A 165 6.25 4.98 3.21
C SER A 165 6.87 6.28 3.71
N THR A 166 6.10 7.37 3.79
CA THR A 166 6.56 8.64 4.36
C THR A 166 6.94 8.48 5.84
N LEU A 167 6.13 7.77 6.62
CA LEU A 167 6.41 7.54 8.03
C LEU A 167 7.66 6.70 8.23
N LEU A 168 7.85 5.64 7.43
CA LEU A 168 9.04 4.81 7.42
C LEU A 168 10.29 5.63 7.10
N THR A 169 10.28 6.37 6.00
CA THR A 169 11.45 7.13 5.55
C THR A 169 11.80 8.30 6.46
N ALA A 170 10.81 8.94 7.09
CA ALA A 170 11.04 9.98 8.08
C ALA A 170 11.66 9.44 9.38
N ALA A 171 11.30 8.20 9.77
CA ALA A 171 11.80 7.57 10.99
C ALA A 171 13.21 6.96 10.85
N VAL A 172 13.70 6.71 9.62
CA VAL A 172 14.94 5.99 9.36
C VAL A 172 16.04 6.95 8.90
N PRO A 173 17.30 6.82 9.40
CA PRO A 173 18.44 7.59 8.92
C PRO A 173 18.63 7.45 7.41
N LEU A 174 19.08 8.53 6.74
CA LEU A 174 19.18 8.61 5.29
C LEU A 174 19.92 7.42 4.67
N ARG A 175 21.03 7.00 5.25
CA ARG A 175 21.87 5.87 4.78
C ARG A 175 21.18 4.51 4.83
N GLN A 176 20.20 4.34 5.71
CA GLN A 176 19.51 3.07 5.94
C GLN A 176 18.13 3.02 5.24
N ARG A 177 17.67 4.13 4.64
CA ARG A 177 16.38 4.21 3.93
C ARG A 177 16.24 3.19 2.81
N PRO A 178 17.25 2.96 1.94
CA PRO A 178 17.12 1.97 0.87
C PRO A 178 16.89 0.55 1.42
N ALA A 179 17.65 0.15 2.45
CA ALA A 179 17.50 -1.16 3.07
C ALA A 179 16.14 -1.32 3.78
N ALA A 180 15.69 -0.29 4.49
CA ALA A 180 14.37 -0.29 5.14
C ALA A 180 13.22 -0.33 4.14
N GLN A 181 13.32 0.43 3.04
CA GLN A 181 12.32 0.43 1.98
C GLN A 181 12.26 -0.92 1.27
N GLY A 182 13.42 -1.48 0.89
CA GLY A 182 13.47 -2.80 0.25
C GLY A 182 12.86 -3.89 1.14
N LEU A 183 13.10 -3.85 2.45
CA LEU A 183 12.49 -4.80 3.38
C LEU A 183 10.97 -4.59 3.50
N SER A 184 10.50 -3.34 3.48
CA SER A 184 9.06 -3.06 3.46
C SER A 184 8.38 -3.55 2.19
N ASP A 185 9.06 -3.45 1.04
CA ASP A 185 8.54 -3.96 -0.24
C ASP A 185 8.45 -5.49 -0.23
N VAL A 186 9.45 -6.18 0.35
CA VAL A 186 9.38 -7.63 0.58
C VAL A 186 8.22 -7.99 1.51
N ALA A 187 8.05 -7.27 2.62
CA ALA A 187 6.93 -7.50 3.54
C ALA A 187 5.58 -7.31 2.86
N MET A 188 5.42 -6.26 2.04
CA MET A 188 4.22 -6.03 1.23
C MET A 188 4.00 -7.14 0.21
N GLY A 189 5.05 -7.60 -0.50
CA GLY A 189 4.96 -8.66 -1.48
C GLY A 189 4.49 -9.98 -0.85
N LEU A 190 5.09 -10.36 0.29
CA LEU A 190 4.69 -11.55 1.05
C LEU A 190 3.26 -11.43 1.61
N ALA A 191 2.91 -10.24 2.12
CA ALA A 191 1.58 -9.97 2.63
C ALA A 191 0.53 -10.05 1.53
N GLY A 192 0.77 -9.43 0.37
CA GLY A 192 -0.12 -9.48 -0.78
C GLY A 192 -0.25 -10.88 -1.37
N GLY A 193 0.87 -11.58 -1.59
CA GLY A 193 0.87 -12.95 -2.10
C GLY A 193 0.17 -13.92 -1.15
N GLY A 194 0.48 -13.86 0.14
CA GLY A 194 -0.18 -14.67 1.18
C GLY A 194 -1.66 -14.34 1.32
N GLY A 195 -2.00 -13.05 1.35
CA GLY A 195 -3.39 -12.58 1.41
C GLY A 195 -4.21 -13.04 0.19
N GLY A 196 -3.64 -12.94 -1.01
CA GLY A 196 -4.28 -13.41 -2.24
C GLY A 196 -4.50 -14.93 -2.26
N ALA A 197 -3.52 -15.71 -1.81
CA ALA A 197 -3.65 -17.17 -1.70
C ALA A 197 -4.74 -17.57 -0.68
N LEU A 198 -4.72 -16.94 0.50
CA LEU A 198 -5.73 -17.20 1.54
C LEU A 198 -7.12 -16.73 1.10
N ALA A 199 -7.23 -15.65 0.33
CA ALA A 199 -8.49 -15.14 -0.18
C ALA A 199 -9.23 -16.19 -1.01
N GLY A 200 -8.49 -16.97 -1.84
CA GLY A 200 -9.06 -18.07 -2.61
C GLY A 200 -9.68 -19.16 -1.72
N VAL A 201 -8.98 -19.54 -0.65
CA VAL A 201 -9.47 -20.53 0.33
C VAL A 201 -10.72 -20.00 1.04
N VAL A 202 -10.68 -18.76 1.53
CA VAL A 202 -11.81 -18.13 2.22
C VAL A 202 -13.04 -18.10 1.34
N VAL A 203 -12.90 -17.65 0.09
CA VAL A 203 -14.01 -17.56 -0.85
C VAL A 203 -14.56 -18.96 -1.18
N GLY A 204 -13.68 -19.95 -1.33
CA GLY A 204 -14.08 -21.33 -1.62
C GLY A 204 -14.93 -21.96 -0.51
N TRP A 205 -14.68 -21.62 0.76
CA TRP A 205 -15.39 -22.23 1.90
C TRP A 205 -16.55 -21.37 2.41
N TRP A 206 -16.40 -20.07 2.48
CA TRP A 206 -17.36 -19.14 3.13
C TRP A 206 -17.91 -18.06 2.22
N GLY A 207 -17.46 -18.05 0.96
CA GLY A 207 -17.92 -17.08 -0.04
C GLY A 207 -17.27 -15.69 0.07
N TYR A 208 -17.56 -14.86 -0.93
CA TYR A 208 -17.01 -13.51 -1.06
C TYR A 208 -17.40 -12.57 0.10
N PRO A 209 -18.63 -12.60 0.67
CA PRO A 209 -18.97 -11.78 1.83
C PRO A 209 -18.05 -11.99 3.03
N ALA A 210 -17.70 -13.25 3.32
CA ALA A 210 -16.79 -13.56 4.43
C ALA A 210 -15.38 -12.98 4.19
N LEU A 211 -14.89 -13.02 2.96
CA LEU A 211 -13.62 -12.38 2.60
C LEU A 211 -13.67 -10.86 2.88
N GLY A 212 -14.74 -10.18 2.48
CA GLY A 212 -14.91 -8.74 2.73
C GLY A 212 -14.96 -8.42 4.22
N LEU A 213 -15.60 -9.26 5.05
CA LEU A 213 -15.63 -9.08 6.51
C LEU A 213 -14.25 -9.29 7.14
N LEU A 214 -13.49 -10.30 6.71
CA LEU A 214 -12.12 -10.53 7.20
C LEU A 214 -11.18 -9.39 6.79
N ALA A 215 -11.28 -8.92 5.56
CA ALA A 215 -10.54 -7.76 5.08
C ALA A 215 -10.89 -6.49 5.88
N GLY A 216 -12.18 -6.29 6.17
CA GLY A 216 -12.66 -5.22 7.05
C GLY A 216 -12.09 -5.34 8.48
N GLY A 217 -12.02 -6.55 9.02
CA GLY A 217 -11.38 -6.81 10.32
C GLY A 217 -9.90 -6.43 10.33
N ALA A 218 -9.15 -6.74 9.28
CA ALA A 218 -7.75 -6.32 9.13
C ALA A 218 -7.60 -4.80 9.01
N ALA A 219 -8.50 -4.13 8.26
CA ALA A 219 -8.52 -2.67 8.17
C ALA A 219 -8.86 -2.01 9.51
N LEU A 220 -9.81 -2.57 10.26
CA LEU A 220 -10.15 -2.11 11.60
C LEU A 220 -8.96 -2.26 12.57
N LEU A 221 -8.28 -3.41 12.53
CA LEU A 221 -7.07 -3.65 13.31
C LEU A 221 -6.01 -2.58 13.03
N LEU A 222 -5.77 -2.26 11.76
CA LEU A 222 -4.87 -1.18 11.38
C LEU A 222 -5.28 0.14 12.02
N GLY A 223 -6.57 0.51 11.91
CA GLY A 223 -7.09 1.75 12.52
C GLY A 223 -6.89 1.82 14.03
N LEU A 224 -7.02 0.69 14.73
CA LEU A 224 -6.81 0.59 16.18
C LEU A 224 -5.32 0.65 16.58
N LEU A 225 -4.41 0.19 15.72
CA LEU A 225 -2.96 0.24 15.98
C LEU A 225 -2.39 1.66 15.87
N VAL A 226 -2.97 2.55 15.05
CA VAL A 226 -2.47 3.92 14.85
C VAL A 226 -2.38 4.73 16.15
N PRO A 227 -3.41 4.79 17.02
CA PRO A 227 -3.33 5.54 18.27
C PRO A 227 -2.41 4.89 19.31
N LEU A 228 -2.27 3.56 19.29
CA LEU A 228 -1.40 2.84 20.22
C LEU A 228 0.08 3.20 20.00
N GLY A 229 0.51 3.36 18.75
CA GLY A 229 1.87 3.79 18.43
C GLY A 229 2.25 5.19 18.93
N ARG A 230 1.28 6.05 19.30
CA ARG A 230 1.54 7.35 19.95
C ARG A 230 1.99 7.22 21.41
N ARG A 231 1.59 6.16 22.09
CA ARG A 231 1.89 5.96 23.53
C ARG A 231 3.28 5.41 23.78
N PHE A 232 3.95 4.87 22.75
CA PHE A 232 5.29 4.28 22.85
C PHE A 232 6.39 5.17 22.25
N GLY A 233 6.05 6.39 21.79
CA GLY A 233 6.96 7.35 21.13
C GLY A 233 7.24 8.60 21.96
N CYS A 234 7.02 8.58 23.28
CA CYS A 234 7.45 9.63 24.25
C CYS A 234 8.70 9.21 24.98
#